data_8c517c4c161faf3a40b33af3d2da8873
#
_entry.id   8c517c4c161faf3a40b33af3d2da8873
#
_cell.length_a   1.000
_cell.length_b   1.000
_cell.length_c   1.000
_cell.angle_alpha   90.00
_cell.angle_beta   90.00
_cell.angle_gamma   90.00
#
_symmetry.space_group_name_H-M   'P 1'
#
loop_
_entity.id
_entity.type
_entity.pdbx_description
1 polymer ?
#
loop_
_entity_poly.entity_id
_entity_poly.type
_entity_poly.pdbx_seq_one_letter_code
_entity_poly.pdbx_strand_id
1 'polypeptide(L)'
;MKLARRQFVSIAPFALGAATGARAQTDDANAARDVKLRGRIVCLTEELQRQYQVQPDCDTRGHVYSLKTADGKLYPILPTDSAAAVWLDQRFRERELQITARLFPPTSYLEVIRFQSWRDGKLHDLDYYCIVCNIAVHKPMPCECCQEPVEFREYLATTG
;
A
#
# COMPACT_ATOMS: atom_id res chain seq x y z
N MET A 1 -75.35 52.47 -13.75
CA MET A 1 -75.31 51.00 -13.63
C MET A 1 -73.97 50.54 -14.14
N LYS A 2 -73.03 50.15 -13.25
CA LYS A 2 -71.74 49.66 -13.62
C LYS A 2 -71.57 48.21 -13.07
N LEU A 3 -71.46 47.23 -13.97
CA LEU A 3 -71.25 45.82 -13.62
C LEU A 3 -69.83 45.62 -13.17
N ALA A 4 -69.67 45.06 -11.99
CA ALA A 4 -68.36 44.62 -11.46
C ALA A 4 -68.00 43.27 -12.04
N ARG A 5 -66.84 43.19 -12.69
CA ARG A 5 -66.18 41.95 -13.21
C ARG A 5 -65.46 41.30 -12.10
N ARG A 6 -65.87 40.09 -11.68
CA ARG A 6 -65.14 39.22 -10.75
C ARG A 6 -63.99 38.55 -11.50
N GLN A 7 -62.79 38.81 -11.06
CA GLN A 7 -61.59 38.05 -11.52
C GLN A 7 -61.47 36.80 -10.68
N PHE A 8 -61.43 35.65 -11.36
CA PHE A 8 -61.07 34.39 -10.76
C PHE A 8 -59.53 34.30 -10.70
N VAL A 9 -58.99 34.18 -9.50
CA VAL A 9 -57.54 33.88 -9.27
C VAL A 9 -57.37 32.36 -9.28
N SER A 10 -56.77 31.86 -10.33
CA SER A 10 -56.35 30.45 -10.41
C SER A 10 -55.06 30.24 -9.57
N ILE A 11 -55.19 29.44 -8.52
CA ILE A 11 -54.06 29.00 -7.72
C ILE A 11 -53.53 27.73 -8.39
N ALA A 12 -52.31 27.80 -8.98
CA ALA A 12 -51.59 26.66 -9.49
C ALA A 12 -50.86 25.93 -8.32
N PRO A 13 -50.90 24.60 -8.24
CA PRO A 13 -50.17 23.89 -7.23
C PRO A 13 -48.66 23.87 -7.59
N PHE A 14 -47.84 24.38 -6.67
CA PHE A 14 -46.37 24.24 -6.73
C PHE A 14 -46.03 22.78 -6.42
N ALA A 15 -45.60 22.04 -7.43
CA ALA A 15 -44.99 20.74 -7.24
C ALA A 15 -43.54 20.93 -6.70
N LEU A 16 -43.33 20.62 -5.41
CA LEU A 16 -41.97 20.47 -4.86
C LEU A 16 -41.33 19.26 -5.50
N GLY A 17 -40.51 19.46 -6.51
CA GLY A 17 -39.58 18.46 -7.02
C GLY A 17 -38.47 18.23 -5.99
N ALA A 18 -38.49 17.09 -5.31
CA ALA A 18 -37.38 16.63 -4.51
C ALA A 18 -36.21 16.28 -5.46
N ALA A 19 -35.27 17.19 -5.62
CA ALA A 19 -34.01 16.93 -6.28
C ALA A 19 -33.19 15.98 -5.35
N THR A 20 -33.27 14.68 -5.59
CA THR A 20 -32.32 13.70 -5.04
C THR A 20 -30.99 13.99 -5.68
N GLY A 21 -30.19 14.82 -5.02
CA GLY A 21 -28.80 15.06 -5.39
C GLY A 21 -28.00 13.74 -5.25
N ALA A 22 -27.83 13.06 -6.36
CA ALA A 22 -26.81 12.02 -6.46
C ALA A 22 -25.47 12.69 -6.16
N ARG A 23 -24.95 12.46 -4.96
CA ARG A 23 -23.60 12.85 -4.58
C ARG A 23 -22.67 12.01 -5.46
N ALA A 24 -22.18 12.59 -6.55
CA ALA A 24 -21.06 12.02 -7.29
C ALA A 24 -19.91 11.90 -6.28
N GLN A 25 -19.55 10.65 -5.91
CA GLN A 25 -18.29 10.38 -5.27
C GLN A 25 -17.24 10.75 -6.31
N THR A 26 -16.64 11.92 -6.16
CA THR A 26 -15.39 12.24 -6.83
C THR A 26 -14.37 11.31 -6.20
N ASP A 27 -14.00 10.24 -6.93
CA ASP A 27 -12.81 9.47 -6.60
C ASP A 27 -11.66 10.47 -6.56
N ASP A 28 -11.23 10.80 -5.34
CA ASP A 28 -10.08 11.68 -5.16
C ASP A 28 -8.85 10.93 -5.71
N ALA A 29 -8.39 11.32 -6.89
CA ALA A 29 -7.24 10.72 -7.56
C ALA A 29 -5.97 10.76 -6.67
N ASN A 30 -5.97 11.60 -5.65
CA ASN A 30 -4.91 11.72 -4.64
C ASN A 30 -5.19 10.92 -3.35
N ALA A 31 -6.32 10.24 -3.24
CA ALA A 31 -6.58 9.42 -2.07
C ALA A 31 -5.61 8.25 -1.96
N ALA A 32 -5.16 7.98 -0.74
CA ALA A 32 -4.38 6.78 -0.45
C ALA A 32 -5.20 5.53 -0.77
N ARG A 33 -4.57 4.53 -1.42
CA ARG A 33 -5.26 3.30 -1.83
C ARG A 33 -4.40 2.07 -1.65
N ASP A 34 -5.03 0.95 -1.35
CA ASP A 34 -4.34 -0.32 -1.25
C ASP A 34 -4.06 -0.89 -2.65
N VAL A 35 -2.84 -1.37 -2.83
CA VAL A 35 -2.33 -1.94 -4.09
C VAL A 35 -1.63 -3.27 -3.82
N LYS A 36 -1.61 -4.14 -4.84
CA LYS A 36 -0.77 -5.33 -4.86
C LYS A 36 0.22 -5.17 -6.01
N LEU A 37 1.50 -5.11 -5.69
CA LEU A 37 2.58 -4.91 -6.64
C LEU A 37 3.57 -6.06 -6.55
N ARG A 38 4.07 -6.50 -7.71
CA ARG A 38 5.06 -7.57 -7.81
C ARG A 38 6.37 -7.03 -8.36
N GLY A 39 7.50 -7.45 -7.75
CA GLY A 39 8.81 -7.00 -8.17
C GLY A 39 9.91 -7.49 -7.24
N ARG A 40 11.06 -6.82 -7.33
CA ARG A 40 12.23 -7.07 -6.49
C ARG A 40 12.59 -5.84 -5.69
N ILE A 41 13.09 -6.04 -4.49
CA ILE A 41 13.63 -4.95 -3.68
C ILE A 41 15.00 -4.57 -4.23
N VAL A 42 15.19 -3.29 -4.45
CA VAL A 42 16.45 -2.69 -4.93
C VAL A 42 16.80 -1.49 -4.07
N CYS A 43 18.10 -1.16 -3.98
CA CYS A 43 18.52 0.12 -3.43
C CYS A 43 18.24 1.21 -4.45
N LEU A 44 17.41 2.19 -4.10
CA LEU A 44 17.00 3.28 -4.99
C LEU A 44 18.20 4.09 -5.48
N THR A 45 19.14 4.42 -4.59
CA THR A 45 20.31 5.21 -4.93
C THR A 45 21.24 4.48 -5.89
N GLU A 46 21.42 3.17 -5.75
CA GLU A 46 22.19 2.36 -6.71
C GLU A 46 21.50 2.25 -8.07
N GLU A 47 20.17 2.15 -8.11
CA GLU A 47 19.41 2.18 -9.37
C GLU A 47 19.56 3.53 -10.07
N LEU A 48 19.49 4.63 -9.34
CA LEU A 48 19.69 5.98 -9.88
C LEU A 48 21.13 6.22 -10.32
N GLN A 49 22.13 5.66 -9.63
CA GLN A 49 23.52 5.69 -10.07
C GLN A 49 23.67 5.05 -11.47
N ARG A 50 23.05 3.90 -11.70
CA ARG A 50 23.12 3.22 -13.01
C ARG A 50 22.49 4.04 -14.15
N GLN A 51 21.43 4.79 -13.83
CA GLN A 51 20.66 5.54 -14.83
C GLN A 51 21.16 6.98 -15.01
N TYR A 52 21.57 7.63 -13.94
CA TYR A 52 21.81 9.08 -13.89
C TYR A 52 23.17 9.47 -13.30
N GLN A 53 24.07 8.51 -13.06
CA GLN A 53 25.41 8.73 -12.50
C GLN A 53 25.39 9.44 -11.13
N VAL A 54 24.34 9.24 -10.35
CA VAL A 54 24.27 9.70 -8.94
C VAL A 54 25.37 8.98 -8.15
N GLN A 55 26.02 9.66 -7.23
CA GLN A 55 27.00 9.05 -6.34
C GLN A 55 26.32 8.60 -5.05
N PRO A 56 26.09 7.28 -4.83
CA PRO A 56 25.46 6.79 -3.60
C PRO A 56 26.44 6.84 -2.43
N ASP A 57 25.91 7.09 -1.25
CA ASP A 57 26.63 7.00 0.04
C ASP A 57 25.81 6.11 1.00
N CYS A 58 25.53 4.89 0.52
CA CYS A 58 24.69 3.95 1.26
C CYS A 58 25.37 3.42 2.52
N ASP A 59 26.72 3.32 2.52
CA ASP A 59 27.49 2.80 3.65
C ASP A 59 27.41 3.72 4.87
N THR A 60 27.39 5.03 4.66
CA THR A 60 27.36 6.02 5.75
C THR A 60 25.96 6.45 6.12
N ARG A 61 25.07 6.56 5.11
CA ARG A 61 23.73 7.15 5.29
C ARG A 61 22.58 6.14 5.27
N GLY A 62 22.90 4.87 4.99
CA GLY A 62 21.94 3.79 4.87
C GLY A 62 21.26 3.72 3.50
N HIS A 63 20.61 2.58 3.27
CA HIS A 63 19.93 2.30 2.02
C HIS A 63 18.50 2.85 2.02
N VAL A 64 18.10 3.44 0.90
CA VAL A 64 16.68 3.69 0.57
C VAL A 64 16.21 2.55 -0.33
N TYR A 65 15.35 1.70 0.19
CA TYR A 65 14.85 0.57 -0.58
C TYR A 65 13.58 0.93 -1.35
N SER A 66 13.46 0.34 -2.54
CA SER A 66 12.30 0.49 -3.42
C SER A 66 11.90 -0.87 -3.99
N LEU A 67 10.62 -1.05 -4.25
CA LEU A 67 10.15 -2.15 -5.09
C LEU A 67 10.31 -1.73 -6.56
N LYS A 68 11.09 -2.49 -7.32
CA LYS A 68 11.22 -2.36 -8.78
C LYS A 68 10.32 -3.39 -9.44
N THR A 69 9.31 -2.92 -10.16
CA THR A 69 8.38 -3.77 -10.90
C THR A 69 8.94 -4.18 -12.26
N ALA A 70 8.32 -5.15 -12.92
CA ALA A 70 8.78 -5.67 -14.20
C ALA A 70 8.77 -4.63 -15.33
N ASP A 71 7.90 -3.61 -15.24
CA ASP A 71 7.86 -2.45 -16.15
C ASP A 71 8.90 -1.37 -15.82
N GLY A 72 9.78 -1.64 -14.84
CA GLY A 72 10.88 -0.76 -14.45
C GLY A 72 10.49 0.38 -13.51
N LYS A 73 9.24 0.48 -13.08
CA LYS A 73 8.83 1.50 -12.11
C LYS A 73 9.42 1.22 -10.74
N LEU A 74 9.78 2.31 -10.06
CA LEU A 74 10.35 2.31 -8.72
C LEU A 74 9.33 2.88 -7.74
N TYR A 75 9.06 2.12 -6.69
CA TYR A 75 8.16 2.48 -5.61
C TYR A 75 8.95 2.49 -4.30
N PRO A 76 9.38 3.67 -3.80
CA PRO A 76 10.10 3.75 -2.54
C PRO A 76 9.25 3.21 -1.38
N ILE A 77 9.92 2.47 -0.48
CA ILE A 77 9.28 1.83 0.67
C ILE A 77 9.49 2.72 1.90
N LEU A 78 8.40 3.04 2.60
CA LEU A 78 8.47 3.75 3.87
C LEU A 78 9.08 2.85 4.95
N PRO A 79 10.01 3.36 5.78
CA PRO A 79 10.65 2.61 6.85
C PRO A 79 9.71 2.45 8.06
N THR A 80 8.68 1.64 7.91
CA THR A 80 7.73 1.29 8.97
C THR A 80 8.09 -0.05 9.60
N ASP A 81 7.52 -0.36 10.78
CA ASP A 81 7.74 -1.65 11.43
C ASP A 81 7.35 -2.85 10.55
N SER A 82 6.25 -2.75 9.81
CA SER A 82 5.82 -3.80 8.87
C SER A 82 6.77 -3.98 7.68
N ALA A 83 7.59 -2.98 7.37
CA ALA A 83 8.60 -3.05 6.32
C ALA A 83 10.01 -3.37 6.84
N ALA A 84 10.22 -3.45 8.16
CA ALA A 84 11.54 -3.56 8.79
C ALA A 84 12.38 -4.73 8.25
N ALA A 85 11.74 -5.84 7.88
CA ALA A 85 12.41 -7.01 7.29
C ALA A 85 13.23 -6.66 6.03
N VAL A 86 12.84 -5.66 5.25
CA VAL A 86 13.58 -5.21 4.06
C VAL A 86 14.99 -4.73 4.41
N TRP A 87 15.16 -4.07 5.55
CA TRP A 87 16.45 -3.57 6.04
C TRP A 87 17.23 -4.61 6.82
N LEU A 88 16.53 -5.44 7.60
CA LEU A 88 17.13 -6.32 8.59
C LEU A 88 17.43 -7.73 8.05
N ASP A 89 16.76 -8.16 6.96
CA ASP A 89 16.88 -9.51 6.43
C ASP A 89 17.14 -9.51 4.92
N GLN A 90 18.34 -9.92 4.53
CA GLN A 90 18.75 -9.98 3.13
C GLN A 90 17.84 -10.87 2.27
N ARG A 91 17.23 -11.90 2.86
CA ARG A 91 16.33 -12.83 2.17
C ARG A 91 15.16 -12.13 1.48
N PHE A 92 14.69 -10.98 2.01
CA PHE A 92 13.65 -10.17 1.36
C PHE A 92 14.15 -9.47 0.09
N ARG A 93 15.43 -9.12 0.02
CA ARG A 93 16.03 -8.44 -1.14
C ARG A 93 16.41 -9.40 -2.26
N GLU A 94 16.60 -10.67 -1.96
CA GLU A 94 16.99 -11.72 -2.91
C GLU A 94 15.79 -12.36 -3.63
N ARG A 95 14.58 -12.16 -3.11
CA ARG A 95 13.35 -12.77 -3.61
C ARG A 95 12.61 -11.88 -4.59
N GLU A 96 11.82 -12.51 -5.46
CA GLU A 96 10.73 -11.82 -6.10
C GLU A 96 9.54 -11.80 -5.14
N LEU A 97 9.05 -10.61 -4.84
CA LEU A 97 8.01 -10.38 -3.85
C LEU A 97 6.73 -9.88 -4.51
N GLN A 98 5.60 -10.26 -3.95
CA GLN A 98 4.35 -9.55 -4.06
C GLN A 98 4.12 -8.78 -2.76
N ILE A 99 3.98 -7.47 -2.87
CA ILE A 99 3.75 -6.59 -1.72
C ILE A 99 2.31 -6.09 -1.79
N THR A 100 1.55 -6.33 -0.73
CA THR A 100 0.32 -5.59 -0.47
C THR A 100 0.71 -4.35 0.33
N ALA A 101 0.36 -3.17 -0.17
CA ALA A 101 0.79 -1.90 0.40
C ALA A 101 -0.24 -0.82 0.18
N ARG A 102 -0.18 0.23 1.00
CA ARG A 102 -0.88 1.50 0.76
C ARG A 102 0.01 2.40 -0.08
N LEU A 103 -0.51 2.84 -1.22
CA LEU A 103 0.11 3.81 -2.11
C LEU A 103 -0.45 5.20 -1.82
N PHE A 104 0.43 6.21 -1.80
CA PHE A 104 0.09 7.61 -1.51
C PHE A 104 0.26 8.49 -2.77
N PRO A 105 -0.74 8.60 -3.66
CA PRO A 105 -0.68 9.53 -4.79
C PRO A 105 -0.62 11.01 -4.31
N PRO A 106 0.01 11.90 -5.06
CA PRO A 106 0.71 11.69 -6.33
C PRO A 106 2.11 11.10 -6.19
N THR A 107 2.53 10.78 -4.98
CA THR A 107 3.83 10.11 -4.74
C THR A 107 3.77 8.65 -5.16
N SER A 108 4.95 8.02 -5.27
CA SER A 108 5.06 6.58 -5.49
C SER A 108 5.43 5.81 -4.22
N TYR A 109 5.34 6.44 -3.05
CA TYR A 109 5.71 5.80 -1.78
C TYR A 109 4.72 4.71 -1.38
N LEU A 110 5.27 3.62 -0.83
CA LEU A 110 4.51 2.48 -0.31
C LEU A 110 4.67 2.36 1.20
N GLU A 111 3.55 2.25 1.90
CA GLU A 111 3.49 1.70 3.25
C GLU A 111 3.14 0.22 3.16
N VAL A 112 4.04 -0.65 3.56
CA VAL A 112 3.86 -2.09 3.43
C VAL A 112 2.85 -2.60 4.45
N ILE A 113 1.92 -3.44 3.98
CA ILE A 113 0.95 -4.16 4.81
C ILE A 113 1.35 -5.63 4.93
N ARG A 114 1.78 -6.25 3.82
CA ARG A 114 2.13 -7.67 3.79
C ARG A 114 3.15 -7.97 2.70
N PHE A 115 4.09 -8.87 3.01
CA PHE A 115 5.01 -9.47 2.04
C PHE A 115 4.59 -10.90 1.73
N GLN A 116 4.70 -11.27 0.47
CA GLN A 116 4.61 -12.65 -0.02
C GLN A 116 5.74 -12.87 -1.02
N SER A 117 6.38 -14.04 -1.00
CA SER A 117 7.33 -14.41 -2.05
C SER A 117 6.59 -15.05 -3.22
N TRP A 118 7.11 -14.83 -4.42
CA TRP A 118 6.68 -15.54 -5.61
C TRP A 118 7.71 -16.62 -5.96
N ARG A 119 7.33 -17.89 -5.79
CA ARG A 119 8.20 -19.03 -6.06
C ARG A 119 7.42 -20.16 -6.71
N ASP A 120 7.99 -20.78 -7.74
CA ASP A 120 7.41 -21.92 -8.47
C ASP A 120 5.97 -21.65 -8.96
N GLY A 121 5.71 -20.42 -9.41
CA GLY A 121 4.38 -20.02 -9.88
C GLY A 121 3.32 -19.82 -8.79
N LYS A 122 3.72 -19.81 -7.52
CA LYS A 122 2.81 -19.71 -6.37
C LYS A 122 3.25 -18.61 -5.41
N LEU A 123 2.27 -18.06 -4.68
CA LEU A 123 2.51 -17.15 -3.57
C LEU A 123 2.78 -17.93 -2.28
N HIS A 124 3.79 -17.49 -1.54
CA HIS A 124 4.11 -17.99 -0.21
C HIS A 124 4.08 -16.81 0.76
N ASP A 125 3.46 -17.02 1.91
CA ASP A 125 3.50 -16.06 3.00
C ASP A 125 4.85 -16.07 3.68
N LEU A 126 5.28 -14.88 4.10
CA LEU A 126 6.54 -14.65 4.79
C LEU A 126 6.23 -14.05 6.16
N ASP A 127 6.69 -14.71 7.21
CA ASP A 127 6.65 -14.19 8.57
C ASP A 127 7.87 -14.65 9.40
N TYR A 128 7.96 -14.12 10.60
CA TYR A 128 8.81 -14.64 11.66
C TYR A 128 7.91 -15.17 12.76
N TYR A 129 8.27 -16.29 13.34
CA TYR A 129 7.42 -16.98 14.29
C TYR A 129 8.14 -17.24 15.61
N CYS A 130 7.52 -16.86 16.70
CA CYS A 130 7.98 -17.22 18.02
C CYS A 130 7.32 -18.53 18.44
N ILE A 131 8.11 -19.59 18.58
CA ILE A 131 7.63 -20.92 18.97
C ILE A 131 7.09 -20.89 20.41
N VAL A 132 7.75 -20.15 21.30
CA VAL A 132 7.38 -20.08 22.72
C VAL A 132 6.05 -19.40 22.93
N CYS A 133 5.82 -18.26 22.27
CA CYS A 133 4.56 -17.50 22.39
C CYS A 133 3.49 -17.93 21.40
N ASN A 134 3.85 -18.75 20.40
CA ASN A 134 2.94 -19.17 19.33
C ASN A 134 2.34 -17.98 18.54
N ILE A 135 3.16 -16.98 18.24
CA ILE A 135 2.76 -15.77 17.51
C ILE A 135 3.65 -15.49 16.30
N ALA A 136 3.03 -14.95 15.24
CA ALA A 136 3.75 -14.41 14.10
C ALA A 136 4.10 -12.93 14.34
N VAL A 137 5.30 -12.52 13.90
CA VAL A 137 5.79 -11.15 13.97
C VAL A 137 6.35 -10.72 12.60
N HIS A 138 6.54 -9.42 12.39
CA HIS A 138 6.91 -8.88 11.07
C HIS A 138 8.42 -8.60 10.91
N LYS A 139 9.21 -8.73 11.96
CA LYS A 139 10.64 -8.37 11.94
C LYS A 139 11.51 -9.45 12.59
N PRO A 140 12.76 -9.63 12.13
CA PRO A 140 13.70 -10.65 12.63
C PRO A 140 14.38 -10.19 13.93
N MET A 141 13.59 -9.83 14.93
CA MET A 141 14.07 -9.42 16.24
C MET A 141 13.55 -10.38 17.31
N PRO A 142 14.20 -10.47 18.47
CA PRO A 142 13.66 -11.26 19.58
C PRO A 142 12.18 -10.94 19.83
N CYS A 143 11.42 -11.95 20.16
CA CYS A 143 10.00 -11.82 20.44
C CYS A 143 9.76 -10.78 21.54
N GLU A 144 8.90 -9.80 21.29
CA GLU A 144 8.64 -8.72 22.26
C GLU A 144 8.02 -9.24 23.57
N CYS A 145 7.38 -10.40 23.51
CA CYS A 145 6.73 -11.03 24.69
C CYS A 145 7.71 -11.81 25.57
N CYS A 146 8.49 -12.74 24.99
CA CYS A 146 9.36 -13.66 25.75
C CYS A 146 10.84 -13.43 25.55
N GLN A 147 11.24 -12.53 24.66
CA GLN A 147 12.62 -12.21 24.29
C GLN A 147 13.40 -13.39 23.63
N GLU A 148 12.70 -14.48 23.30
CA GLU A 148 13.31 -15.60 22.59
C GLU A 148 13.47 -15.30 21.09
N PRO A 149 14.43 -15.94 20.41
CA PRO A 149 14.60 -15.83 18.97
C PRO A 149 13.33 -16.22 18.21
N VAL A 150 13.13 -15.58 17.07
CA VAL A 150 12.06 -15.92 16.14
C VAL A 150 12.59 -16.67 14.94
N GLU A 151 11.80 -17.56 14.37
CA GLU A 151 12.13 -18.33 13.17
C GLU A 151 11.50 -17.71 11.93
N PHE A 152 12.29 -17.54 10.87
CA PHE A 152 11.75 -17.16 9.56
C PHE A 152 10.98 -18.32 8.94
N ARG A 153 9.75 -18.04 8.49
CA ARG A 153 8.92 -19.02 7.80
C ARG A 153 8.52 -18.53 6.43
N GLU A 154 8.51 -19.46 5.49
CA GLU A 154 7.99 -19.29 4.14
C GLU A 154 7.08 -20.49 3.82
N TYR A 155 5.79 -20.28 3.67
CA TYR A 155 4.80 -21.33 3.47
C TYR A 155 3.76 -20.93 2.44
N LEU A 156 3.15 -21.93 1.77
CA LEU A 156 2.18 -21.68 0.72
C LEU A 156 1.05 -20.78 1.25
N ALA A 157 0.80 -19.68 0.54
CA ALA A 157 -0.26 -18.76 0.92
C ALA A 157 -1.62 -19.45 0.80
N THR A 158 -2.41 -19.39 1.87
CA THR A 158 -3.80 -19.81 1.81
C THR A 158 -4.59 -18.79 1.00
N THR A 159 -5.20 -19.24 -0.09
CA THR A 159 -6.18 -18.45 -0.84
C THR A 159 -7.36 -18.16 0.07
N GLY A 160 -7.44 -16.89 0.54
CA GLY A 160 -8.61 -16.35 1.19
C GLY A 160 -9.54 -15.73 0.18
#